data_9864614ff5d3e271dad30b08e0e1189d
#
_entry.id   9864614ff5d3e271dad30b08e0e1189d
#
_cell.length_a   1.000
_cell.length_b   1.000
_cell.length_c   1.000
_cell.angle_alpha   90.00
_cell.angle_beta   90.00
_cell.angle_gamma   90.00
#
_symmetry.space_group_name_H-M   'P 1'
#
loop_
_entity.id
_entity.type
_entity.pdbx_description
1 polymer ?
#
loop_
_entity_poly.entity_id
_entity_poly.type
_entity_poly.pdbx_seq_one_letter_code
_entity_poly.pdbx_strand_id
1 'polypeptide(L)'
;MENVRRIYVEKKIGFDVEAKGVLADLKENLSLKGLKDVRIINRYDVSGVSDEEYQKARNLIFSEPPVDNAYDEEIEISEGKVFAVEFLPGQFDQRAASAEECISILTEKERPTVRSAKVYVLIGDISDEETEAVKNYVINPVEAREASLEKPTSLVM
;
A
#
# COMPACT_ATOMS: atom_id res chain seq x y z
N MET A 1 -13.73 -12.64 -17.63
CA MET A 1 -13.39 -11.26 -17.22
C MET A 1 -12.74 -11.29 -15.84
N GLU A 2 -11.59 -10.67 -15.73
CA GLU A 2 -10.87 -10.64 -14.47
C GLU A 2 -11.56 -9.69 -13.48
N ASN A 3 -11.74 -10.15 -12.24
CA ASN A 3 -12.32 -9.33 -11.17
C ASN A 3 -11.20 -8.96 -10.21
N VAL A 4 -10.75 -7.72 -10.27
CA VAL A 4 -9.70 -7.20 -9.39
C VAL A 4 -10.34 -6.59 -8.15
N ARG A 5 -9.93 -7.07 -6.99
CA ARG A 5 -10.36 -6.54 -5.69
C ARG A 5 -9.22 -5.74 -5.08
N ARG A 6 -9.55 -4.67 -4.43
CA ARG A 6 -8.55 -3.82 -3.77
C ARG A 6 -8.82 -3.74 -2.27
N ILE A 7 -7.75 -3.85 -1.49
CA ILE A 7 -7.81 -3.65 -0.05
C ILE A 7 -6.69 -2.72 0.38
N TYR A 8 -7.02 -1.80 1.29
CA TYR A 8 -6.06 -0.92 1.94
C TYR A 8 -5.94 -1.33 3.39
N VAL A 9 -4.69 -1.46 3.87
CA VAL A 9 -4.41 -1.89 5.24
C VAL A 9 -3.46 -0.89 5.88
N GLU A 10 -3.90 -0.29 6.97
CA GLU A 10 -3.13 0.73 7.70
C GLU A 10 -2.99 0.32 9.16
N LYS A 11 -1.80 0.45 9.71
CA LYS A 11 -1.58 0.18 11.14
C LYS A 11 -2.38 1.17 11.98
N LYS A 12 -3.00 0.67 13.04
CA LYS A 12 -3.69 1.53 14.01
C LYS A 12 -2.69 2.41 14.75
N ILE A 13 -3.18 3.50 15.30
CA ILE A 13 -2.36 4.42 16.12
C ILE A 13 -1.67 3.61 17.22
N GLY A 14 -0.37 3.84 17.38
CA GLY A 14 0.46 3.10 18.32
C GLY A 14 1.19 1.92 17.71
N PHE A 15 0.75 1.45 16.54
CA PHE A 15 1.41 0.38 15.79
C PHE A 15 2.02 0.88 14.48
N ASP A 16 1.87 2.16 14.19
CA ASP A 16 2.30 2.82 12.95
C ASP A 16 3.77 3.27 13.00
N VAL A 17 4.65 2.35 13.37
CA VAL A 17 6.09 2.62 13.57
C VAL A 17 6.76 3.08 12.27
N GLU A 18 6.44 2.44 11.15
CA GLU A 18 7.02 2.80 9.85
C GLU A 18 6.67 4.24 9.48
N ALA A 19 5.41 4.62 9.63
CA ALA A 19 4.95 5.96 9.30
C ALA A 19 5.62 7.03 10.18
N LYS A 20 5.77 6.76 11.47
CA LYS A 20 6.44 7.68 12.39
C LYS A 20 7.93 7.81 12.08
N GLY A 21 8.56 6.70 11.69
CA GLY A 21 9.96 6.71 11.26
C GLY A 21 10.17 7.54 10.00
N VAL A 22 9.28 7.40 9.02
CA VAL A 22 9.33 8.19 7.78
C VAL A 22 9.11 9.67 8.09
N LEU A 23 8.15 10.00 8.95
CA LEU A 23 7.91 11.38 9.36
C LEU A 23 9.17 12.03 9.92
N ALA A 24 9.85 11.35 10.86
CA ALA A 24 11.08 11.87 11.46
C ALA A 24 12.18 12.02 10.42
N ASP A 25 12.34 11.04 9.55
CA ASP A 25 13.36 11.05 8.50
C ASP A 25 13.15 12.21 7.51
N LEU A 26 11.92 12.41 7.05
CA LEU A 26 11.62 13.50 6.11
C LEU A 26 11.80 14.88 6.74
N LYS A 27 11.41 15.05 7.99
CA LYS A 27 11.59 16.33 8.70
C LYS A 27 13.06 16.64 8.89
N GLU A 28 13.86 15.64 9.21
CA GLU A 28 15.29 15.82 9.46
C GLU A 28 16.09 16.01 8.16
N ASN A 29 15.90 15.10 7.19
CA ASN A 29 16.75 15.05 6.01
C ASN A 29 16.29 15.95 4.86
N LEU A 30 14.99 16.25 4.76
CA LEU A 30 14.45 17.15 3.75
C LEU A 30 14.03 18.49 4.33
N SER A 31 14.22 18.72 5.63
CA SER A 31 13.90 19.97 6.31
C SER A 31 12.46 20.43 6.10
N LEU A 32 11.51 19.49 6.10
CA LEU A 32 10.10 19.76 5.86
C LEU A 32 9.40 20.25 7.14
N LYS A 33 9.55 21.52 7.44
CA LYS A 33 9.02 22.11 8.67
C LYS A 33 7.50 22.11 8.75
N GLY A 34 6.83 22.19 7.60
CA GLY A 34 5.37 22.18 7.54
C GLY A 34 4.74 20.82 7.64
N LEU A 35 5.52 19.73 7.54
CA LEU A 35 5.02 18.38 7.61
C LEU A 35 4.64 18.05 9.06
N LYS A 36 3.37 17.68 9.28
CA LYS A 36 2.84 17.39 10.62
C LYS A 36 2.72 15.90 10.87
N ASP A 37 2.35 15.12 9.85
CA ASP A 37 2.15 13.70 10.02
C ASP A 37 2.33 13.00 8.67
N VAL A 38 2.53 11.68 8.74
CA VAL A 38 2.62 10.81 7.57
C VAL A 38 1.78 9.58 7.85
N ARG A 39 0.95 9.19 6.88
CA ARG A 39 0.27 7.90 6.91
C ARG A 39 0.89 7.01 5.84
N ILE A 40 1.09 5.75 6.17
CA ILE A 40 1.56 4.74 5.21
C ILE A 40 0.52 3.62 5.20
N ILE A 41 -0.04 3.38 4.02
CA ILE A 41 -1.11 2.43 3.85
C ILE A 41 -0.65 1.38 2.84
N ASN A 42 -0.69 0.11 3.23
CA ASN A 42 -0.38 -0.97 2.31
C ASN A 42 -1.60 -1.24 1.45
N ARG A 43 -1.41 -1.24 0.13
CA ARG A 43 -2.48 -1.47 -0.84
C ARG A 43 -2.22 -2.80 -1.54
N TYR A 44 -3.24 -3.63 -1.61
CA TYR A 44 -3.17 -4.90 -2.34
C TYR A 44 -4.26 -4.93 -3.39
N ASP A 45 -3.88 -5.35 -4.59
CA ASP A 45 -4.83 -5.71 -5.65
C ASP A 45 -4.74 -7.21 -5.83
N VAL A 46 -5.90 -7.88 -5.82
CA VAL A 46 -5.95 -9.33 -5.91
C VAL A 46 -6.98 -9.75 -6.94
N SER A 47 -6.63 -10.73 -7.76
CA SER A 47 -7.55 -11.35 -8.71
C SER A 47 -7.45 -12.87 -8.62
N GLY A 48 -8.53 -13.56 -9.01
CA GLY A 48 -8.55 -15.01 -8.98
C GLY A 48 -9.09 -15.60 -7.69
N VAL A 49 -9.83 -14.83 -6.90
CA VAL A 49 -10.46 -15.31 -5.66
C VAL A 49 -11.96 -15.04 -5.70
N SER A 50 -12.73 -15.91 -5.05
CA SER A 50 -14.17 -15.70 -4.85
C SER A 50 -14.42 -14.71 -3.71
N ASP A 51 -15.66 -14.24 -3.59
CA ASP A 51 -16.03 -13.35 -2.48
C ASP A 51 -15.76 -13.99 -1.11
N GLU A 52 -16.09 -15.26 -0.96
CA GLU A 52 -15.86 -15.99 0.28
C GLU A 52 -14.37 -16.13 0.58
N GLU A 53 -13.57 -16.48 -0.41
CA GLU A 53 -12.12 -16.60 -0.28
C GLU A 53 -11.50 -15.25 0.08
N TYR A 54 -11.97 -14.18 -0.54
CA TYR A 54 -11.50 -12.83 -0.24
C TYR A 54 -11.81 -12.44 1.21
N GLN A 55 -13.02 -12.70 1.70
CA GLN A 55 -13.39 -12.34 3.08
C GLN A 55 -12.51 -13.07 4.10
N LYS A 56 -12.16 -14.32 3.83
CA LYS A 56 -11.24 -15.06 4.69
C LYS A 56 -9.83 -14.47 4.63
N ALA A 57 -9.33 -14.22 3.42
CA ALA A 57 -7.99 -13.67 3.22
C ALA A 57 -7.85 -12.28 3.85
N ARG A 58 -8.90 -11.48 3.81
CA ARG A 58 -8.92 -10.13 4.34
C ARG A 58 -8.47 -10.07 5.80
N ASN A 59 -8.98 -10.97 6.63
CA ASN A 59 -8.75 -10.94 8.07
C ASN A 59 -7.65 -11.89 8.53
N LEU A 60 -7.21 -12.83 7.68
CA LEU A 60 -6.21 -13.82 8.04
C LEU A 60 -4.86 -13.59 7.35
N ILE A 61 -4.86 -12.93 6.19
CA ILE A 61 -3.67 -12.79 5.36
C ILE A 61 -3.29 -11.32 5.15
N PHE A 62 -4.23 -10.50 4.67
CA PHE A 62 -3.93 -9.10 4.35
C PHE A 62 -3.86 -8.19 5.57
N SER A 63 -4.58 -8.52 6.63
CA SER A 63 -4.61 -7.69 7.84
C SER A 63 -4.58 -8.51 9.10
N GLU A 64 -4.13 -7.86 10.18
CA GLU A 64 -4.23 -8.39 11.54
C GLU A 64 -5.20 -7.47 12.30
N PRO A 65 -6.48 -7.84 12.42
CA PRO A 65 -7.50 -6.92 12.97
C PRO A 65 -7.16 -6.23 14.29
N PRO A 66 -6.45 -6.86 15.24
CA PRO A 66 -6.09 -6.16 16.48
C PRO A 66 -5.17 -4.95 16.28
N VAL A 67 -4.34 -4.95 15.22
CA VAL A 67 -3.33 -3.89 15.00
C VAL A 67 -3.52 -3.14 13.69
N ASP A 68 -4.42 -3.60 12.81
CA ASP A 68 -4.65 -3.01 11.49
C ASP A 68 -6.09 -2.53 11.32
N ASN A 69 -6.24 -1.45 10.54
CA ASN A 69 -7.52 -1.05 9.96
C ASN A 69 -7.49 -1.47 8.49
N ALA A 70 -8.56 -2.09 8.01
CA ALA A 70 -8.67 -2.55 6.63
C ALA A 70 -9.87 -1.89 5.96
N TYR A 71 -9.70 -1.49 4.70
CA TYR A 71 -10.71 -0.79 3.92
C TYR A 71 -10.83 -1.45 2.55
N ASP A 72 -12.04 -1.87 2.18
CA ASP A 72 -12.29 -2.55 0.92
C ASP A 72 -12.58 -1.55 -0.20
N GLU A 73 -11.90 -1.71 -1.32
CA GLU A 73 -12.04 -0.94 -2.56
C GLU A 73 -11.64 0.52 -2.47
N GLU A 74 -12.06 1.24 -1.45
CA GLU A 74 -11.80 2.66 -1.28
C GLU A 74 -11.35 2.98 0.13
N ILE A 75 -10.52 4.00 0.26
CA ILE A 75 -10.14 4.56 1.54
C ILE A 75 -10.38 6.06 1.49
N GLU A 76 -11.05 6.58 2.52
CA GLU A 76 -11.29 8.02 2.61
C GLU A 76 -10.05 8.71 3.18
N ILE A 77 -9.52 9.67 2.41
CA ILE A 77 -8.40 10.50 2.84
C ILE A 77 -8.87 11.94 2.78
N SER A 78 -9.17 12.50 3.94
CA SER A 78 -9.80 13.83 4.05
C SER A 78 -8.81 14.98 3.89
N GLU A 79 -7.51 14.73 4.09
CA GLU A 79 -6.49 15.77 3.99
C GLU A 79 -5.14 15.18 3.59
N GLY A 80 -4.26 16.02 3.05
CA GLY A 80 -2.89 15.66 2.75
C GLY A 80 -2.61 15.48 1.28
N LYS A 81 -1.33 15.36 0.96
CA LYS A 81 -0.85 15.02 -0.38
C LYS A 81 -0.68 13.51 -0.46
N VAL A 82 -1.23 12.88 -1.49
CA VAL A 82 -1.29 11.42 -1.62
C VAL A 82 -0.52 10.97 -2.86
N PHE A 83 0.32 9.96 -2.69
CA PHE A 83 0.93 9.26 -3.81
C PHE A 83 1.15 7.80 -3.44
N ALA A 84 1.29 6.95 -4.44
CA ALA A 84 1.53 5.53 -4.24
C ALA A 84 2.83 5.11 -4.91
N VAL A 85 3.47 4.08 -4.36
CA VAL A 85 4.74 3.54 -4.87
C VAL A 85 4.58 2.03 -5.06
N GLU A 86 4.96 1.55 -6.23
CA GLU A 86 4.91 0.12 -6.55
C GLU A 86 6.26 -0.36 -7.09
N PHE A 87 6.51 -1.66 -7.03
CA PHE A 87 7.70 -2.23 -7.65
C PHE A 87 7.60 -2.16 -9.18
N LEU A 88 8.75 -1.99 -9.83
CA LEU A 88 8.83 -2.06 -11.29
C LEU A 88 8.47 -3.47 -11.77
N PRO A 89 7.91 -3.60 -12.98
CA PRO A 89 7.70 -4.92 -13.58
C PRO A 89 9.00 -5.73 -13.59
N GLY A 90 8.92 -6.98 -13.18
CA GLY A 90 10.07 -7.87 -13.09
C GLY A 90 10.80 -7.83 -11.76
N GLN A 91 10.51 -6.88 -10.89
CA GLN A 91 11.05 -6.86 -9.53
C GLN A 91 10.24 -7.79 -8.63
N PHE A 92 10.90 -8.39 -7.64
CA PHE A 92 10.25 -9.30 -6.71
C PHE A 92 9.44 -8.50 -5.67
N ASP A 93 8.13 -8.73 -5.66
CA ASP A 93 7.21 -8.16 -4.68
C ASP A 93 6.98 -9.21 -3.60
N GLN A 94 7.80 -9.17 -2.54
CA GLN A 94 7.74 -10.16 -1.48
C GLN A 94 6.39 -10.18 -0.76
N ARG A 95 5.81 -9.02 -0.53
CA ARG A 95 4.51 -8.92 0.16
C ARG A 95 3.39 -9.56 -0.67
N ALA A 96 3.40 -9.32 -1.97
CA ALA A 96 2.44 -9.93 -2.89
C ALA A 96 2.66 -11.43 -2.99
N ALA A 97 3.91 -11.87 -3.13
CA ALA A 97 4.23 -13.29 -3.22
C ALA A 97 3.82 -14.06 -1.96
N SER A 98 4.07 -13.50 -0.78
CA SER A 98 3.66 -14.11 0.48
C SER A 98 2.14 -14.24 0.58
N ALA A 99 1.41 -13.20 0.15
CA ALA A 99 -0.06 -13.23 0.16
C ALA A 99 -0.60 -14.29 -0.80
N GLU A 100 -0.03 -14.39 -2.01
CA GLU A 100 -0.40 -15.41 -2.99
C GLU A 100 -0.23 -16.82 -2.41
N GLU A 101 0.91 -17.07 -1.80
CA GLU A 101 1.20 -18.37 -1.20
C GLU A 101 0.23 -18.70 -0.06
N CYS A 102 -0.01 -17.75 0.83
CA CYS A 102 -0.92 -17.95 1.95
C CYS A 102 -2.36 -18.19 1.48
N ILE A 103 -2.82 -17.47 0.44
CA ILE A 103 -4.15 -17.70 -0.12
C ILE A 103 -4.24 -19.10 -0.75
N SER A 104 -3.21 -19.52 -1.47
CA SER A 104 -3.16 -20.85 -2.05
C SER A 104 -3.29 -21.95 -0.99
N ILE A 105 -2.59 -21.79 0.13
CA ILE A 105 -2.68 -22.74 1.25
C ILE A 105 -4.09 -22.71 1.87
N LEU A 106 -4.63 -21.52 2.09
CA LEU A 106 -5.95 -21.36 2.72
C LEU A 106 -7.07 -21.95 1.86
N THR A 107 -7.00 -21.77 0.55
CA THR A 107 -8.08 -22.19 -0.37
C THR A 107 -7.84 -23.57 -0.96
N GLU A 108 -6.64 -24.12 -0.82
CA GLU A 108 -6.22 -25.39 -1.44
C GLU A 108 -6.36 -25.37 -2.97
N LYS A 109 -6.11 -24.19 -3.56
CA LYS A 109 -6.17 -23.91 -4.99
C LYS A 109 -4.87 -23.33 -5.49
N GLU A 110 -4.76 -23.14 -6.80
CA GLU A 110 -3.61 -22.47 -7.41
C GLU A 110 -3.49 -21.03 -6.85
N ARG A 111 -2.29 -20.50 -6.91
CA ARG A 111 -2.02 -19.14 -6.39
C ARG A 111 -2.79 -18.10 -7.21
N PRO A 112 -3.50 -17.18 -6.54
CA PRO A 112 -4.10 -16.04 -7.24
C PRO A 112 -3.00 -15.07 -7.63
N THR A 113 -3.36 -14.00 -8.34
CA THR A 113 -2.43 -12.91 -8.64
C THR A 113 -2.64 -11.78 -7.63
N VAL A 114 -1.57 -11.37 -6.96
CA VAL A 114 -1.58 -10.25 -6.01
C VAL A 114 -0.50 -9.27 -6.40
N ARG A 115 -0.82 -7.99 -6.29
CA ARG A 115 0.13 -6.89 -6.45
C ARG A 115 0.05 -6.02 -5.22
N SER A 116 1.19 -5.53 -4.74
CA SER A 116 1.19 -4.62 -3.60
C SER A 116 1.76 -3.26 -3.97
N ALA A 117 1.36 -2.26 -3.20
CA ALA A 117 1.89 -0.91 -3.30
C ALA A 117 1.81 -0.27 -1.92
N LYS A 118 2.57 0.80 -1.72
CA LYS A 118 2.45 1.62 -0.52
C LYS A 118 1.86 2.96 -0.91
N VAL A 119 0.85 3.38 -0.17
CA VAL A 119 0.23 4.70 -0.34
C VAL A 119 0.75 5.59 0.78
N TYR A 120 1.34 6.73 0.39
CA TYR A 120 1.86 7.72 1.34
C TYR A 120 0.91 8.90 1.38
N VAL A 121 0.56 9.33 2.58
CA VAL A 121 -0.23 10.54 2.80
C VAL A 121 0.60 11.51 3.63
N LEU A 122 0.91 12.66 3.05
CA LEU A 122 1.72 13.69 3.70
C LEU A 122 0.77 14.76 4.23
N ILE A 123 0.67 14.87 5.55
CA ILE A 123 -0.27 15.77 6.21
C ILE A 123 0.48 17.00 6.74
N GLY A 124 -0.03 18.18 6.45
CA GLY A 124 0.54 19.42 6.88
C GLY A 124 0.63 20.43 5.76
N ASP A 125 1.39 21.50 5.99
CA ASP A 125 1.61 22.56 5.01
C ASP A 125 2.81 22.19 4.13
N ILE A 126 2.52 21.46 3.05
CA ILE A 126 3.51 20.93 2.13
C ILE A 126 3.21 21.42 0.73
N SER A 127 4.21 22.03 0.06
CA SER A 127 4.06 22.48 -1.32
C SER A 127 4.16 21.30 -2.29
N ASP A 128 3.76 21.54 -3.54
CA ASP A 128 3.90 20.53 -4.59
C ASP A 128 5.36 20.20 -4.86
N GLU A 129 6.25 21.21 -4.76
CA GLU A 129 7.70 21.00 -4.92
C GLU A 129 8.25 20.12 -3.80
N GLU A 130 7.80 20.36 -2.57
CA GLU A 130 8.20 19.53 -1.42
C GLU A 130 7.68 18.10 -1.57
N THR A 131 6.47 17.94 -2.11
CA THR A 131 5.91 16.61 -2.38
C THR A 131 6.75 15.86 -3.41
N GLU A 132 7.18 16.54 -4.49
CA GLU A 132 8.06 15.93 -5.48
C GLU A 132 9.42 15.54 -4.87
N ALA A 133 9.95 16.35 -3.96
CA ALA A 133 11.18 16.01 -3.25
C ALA A 133 11.01 14.76 -2.38
N VAL A 134 9.86 14.60 -1.74
CA VAL A 134 9.55 13.39 -0.96
C VAL A 134 9.48 12.18 -1.86
N LYS A 135 8.80 12.27 -3.01
CA LYS A 135 8.73 11.17 -3.97
C LYS A 135 10.12 10.73 -4.41
N ASN A 136 10.98 11.68 -4.77
CA ASN A 136 12.33 11.36 -5.20
C ASN A 136 13.19 10.76 -4.08
N TYR A 137 12.88 11.10 -2.84
CA TYR A 137 13.61 10.59 -1.69
C TYR A 137 13.19 9.16 -1.33
N VAL A 138 11.89 8.85 -1.36
CA VAL A 138 11.38 7.54 -0.94
C VAL A 138 11.34 6.52 -2.05
N ILE A 139 11.31 6.94 -3.33
CA ILE A 139 11.26 6.04 -4.47
C ILE A 139 12.66 5.76 -4.98
N ASN A 140 13.09 4.49 -4.88
CA ASN A 140 14.34 4.06 -5.50
C ASN A 140 14.04 3.66 -6.96
N PRO A 141 14.47 4.46 -7.95
CA PRO A 141 14.09 4.22 -9.35
C PRO A 141 14.65 2.93 -9.94
N VAL A 142 15.61 2.30 -9.27
CA VAL A 142 16.14 1.00 -9.70
C VAL A 142 15.13 -0.13 -9.48
N GLU A 143 14.28 0.00 -8.46
CA GLU A 143 13.35 -1.07 -8.07
C GLU A 143 11.88 -0.66 -8.04
N ALA A 144 11.57 0.64 -8.04
CA ALA A 144 10.22 1.12 -7.80
C ALA A 144 9.87 2.35 -8.64
N ARG A 145 8.60 2.64 -8.72
CA ARG A 145 8.06 3.81 -9.43
C ARG A 145 6.80 4.31 -8.75
N GLU A 146 6.40 5.53 -9.08
CA GLU A 146 5.11 6.05 -8.64
C GLU A 146 4.00 5.25 -9.32
N ALA A 147 3.01 4.82 -8.53
CA ALA A 147 1.87 4.04 -9.02
C ALA A 147 0.64 4.92 -9.20
N SER A 148 -0.27 4.49 -10.07
CA SER A 148 -1.58 5.11 -10.21
C SER A 148 -2.39 4.89 -8.93
N LEU A 149 -3.22 5.86 -8.58
CA LEU A 149 -4.16 5.74 -7.47
C LEU A 149 -5.45 5.02 -7.91
N GLU A 150 -5.64 4.82 -9.20
CA GLU A 150 -6.81 4.12 -9.71
C GLU A 150 -6.60 2.61 -9.70
N LYS A 151 -7.70 1.87 -9.46
CA LYS A 151 -7.66 0.42 -9.47
C LYS A 151 -7.56 -0.09 -10.91
N PRO A 152 -6.62 -1.01 -11.21
CA PRO A 152 -6.52 -1.57 -12.55
C PRO A 152 -7.70 -2.50 -12.84
N THR A 153 -8.00 -2.68 -14.12
CA THR A 153 -9.04 -3.63 -14.55
C THR A 153 -8.50 -5.05 -14.70
N SER A 154 -7.17 -5.18 -14.76
CA SER A 154 -6.51 -6.47 -14.90
C SER A 154 -5.14 -6.42 -14.23
N LEU A 155 -4.71 -7.53 -13.63
CA LEU A 155 -3.38 -7.70 -13.06
C LEU A 155 -2.43 -8.45 -14.01
N VAL A 156 -2.91 -8.82 -15.17
CA VAL A 156 -2.08 -9.44 -16.22
C VAL A 156 -1.17 -8.36 -16.82
N MET A 157 0.11 -8.69 -16.95
CA MET A 157 1.11 -7.79 -17.52
C MET A 157 1.60 -8.27 -18.86
#